data_fff1e409cdc4403a91a28c2ffa7f920a
#
_entry.id   fff1e409cdc4403a91a28c2ffa7f920a
#
_cell.length_a   1.000
_cell.length_b   1.000
_cell.length_c   1.000
_cell.angle_alpha   90.00
_cell.angle_beta   90.00
_cell.angle_gamma   90.00
#
_symmetry.space_group_name_H-M   'P 1'
#
loop_
_entity.id
_entity.type
_entity.pdbx_description
1 polymer ?
#
loop_
_entity_poly.entity_id
_entity_poly.type
_entity_poly.pdbx_seq_one_letter_code
_entity_poly.pdbx_strand_id
1 'polypeptide(L)'
;MSAPNIRRAIQLLPTCATTGVGSLPHTQLELGLQAALALDIPFLPQLPVGRPAEFMIPQALEGLPGLRWDDEGMCTVDLGAWEAGRADFLERLEAALSSGRLEGFEPSLDNCRAWRPFLWEVENRKLAFAKAQLAGPFTVRSVARTSEGHATLDVPGLDEAIFRLVLARSLGMVKALRRAGTTPLFFLDEPGLYAFERSNPRHLLAMQELRLLVVALQREGALVGVHCCGNTDWASLLDAGLDVLSLDVRLSLDAVLEESGAFSRFLDSGATLSLGIIPTDLASTYAVEELVDAVEVSLKAALPPGHGFERVGSQVLLTPACGLAMRTVVDAERVLEQLKVAQRRLQEALLAEPVAAGRPPYAS
;
A
#
# COMPACT_ATOMS: atom_id res chain seq x y z
N MET A 1 14.78 15.74 -4.48
CA MET A 1 13.63 16.54 -4.98
C MET A 1 12.90 17.04 -3.75
N SER A 2 12.47 18.31 -3.68
CA SER A 2 11.72 18.84 -2.52
C SER A 2 10.28 18.34 -2.53
N ALA A 3 9.66 18.18 -1.36
CA ALA A 3 8.29 17.70 -1.19
C ALA A 3 7.22 18.33 -2.14
N PRO A 4 7.31 19.62 -2.54
CA PRO A 4 6.37 20.21 -3.50
C PRO A 4 6.41 19.59 -4.90
N ASN A 5 7.53 18.99 -5.31
CA ASN A 5 7.66 18.39 -6.63
C ASN A 5 7.06 16.97 -6.72
N ILE A 6 6.98 16.26 -5.58
CA ILE A 6 6.40 14.91 -5.55
C ILE A 6 4.87 14.99 -5.66
N ARG A 7 4.22 15.91 -4.94
CA ARG A 7 2.76 16.14 -5.03
C ARG A 7 2.30 16.52 -6.45
N ARG A 8 3.16 17.17 -7.25
CA ARG A 8 2.89 17.40 -8.68
C ARG A 8 2.97 16.12 -9.52
N ALA A 9 3.74 15.12 -9.08
CA ALA A 9 3.85 13.86 -9.81
C ALA A 9 2.54 13.05 -9.79
N ILE A 10 1.76 13.11 -8.70
CA ILE A 10 0.42 12.48 -8.63
C ILE A 10 -0.52 13.06 -9.70
N GLN A 11 -0.44 14.36 -9.96
CA GLN A 11 -1.23 15.02 -11.01
C GLN A 11 -0.83 14.62 -12.44
N LEU A 12 0.28 13.90 -12.59
CA LEU A 12 0.74 13.36 -13.88
C LEU A 12 0.27 11.92 -14.12
N LEU A 13 -0.34 11.28 -13.12
CA LEU A 13 -0.92 9.96 -13.30
C LEU A 13 -2.17 10.04 -14.18
N PRO A 14 -2.43 9.04 -15.02
CA PRO A 14 -3.67 8.97 -15.76
C PRO A 14 -4.85 9.00 -14.79
N THR A 15 -5.91 9.72 -15.14
CA THR A 15 -7.15 9.77 -14.35
C THR A 15 -7.67 8.36 -14.13
N CYS A 16 -7.96 8.01 -12.87
CA CYS A 16 -8.41 6.69 -12.45
C CYS A 16 -7.42 5.56 -12.83
N ALA A 17 -6.10 5.83 -12.75
CA ALA A 17 -5.09 4.84 -13.10
C ALA A 17 -5.26 3.55 -12.29
N THR A 18 -5.08 2.42 -12.95
CA THR A 18 -5.22 1.10 -12.35
C THR A 18 -3.88 0.60 -11.79
N THR A 19 -3.92 -0.09 -10.64
CA THR A 19 -2.78 -0.83 -10.09
C THR A 19 -3.27 -2.03 -9.27
N GLY A 20 -2.37 -2.93 -8.88
CA GLY A 20 -2.71 -4.07 -8.00
C GLY A 20 -2.42 -3.79 -6.53
N VAL A 21 -3.02 -4.57 -5.62
CA VAL A 21 -2.66 -4.54 -4.19
C VAL A 21 -1.27 -5.15 -3.98
N GLY A 22 -0.99 -6.32 -4.55
CA GLY A 22 0.35 -6.93 -4.48
C GLY A 22 0.34 -8.42 -4.75
N SER A 23 -0.36 -9.21 -3.95
CA SER A 23 -0.32 -10.66 -4.07
C SER A 23 -1.15 -11.20 -5.24
N LEU A 24 -0.60 -12.20 -5.93
CA LEU A 24 -1.22 -12.92 -7.04
C LEU A 24 -1.12 -14.44 -6.83
N PRO A 25 -2.07 -15.23 -7.38
CA PRO A 25 -2.08 -16.69 -7.24
C PRO A 25 -1.13 -17.42 -8.19
N HIS A 26 -0.43 -16.71 -9.07
CA HIS A 26 0.42 -17.30 -10.08
C HIS A 26 1.61 -18.05 -9.45
N THR A 27 1.83 -19.27 -9.86
CA THR A 27 3.01 -20.08 -9.46
C THR A 27 4.19 -19.86 -10.38
N GLN A 28 3.95 -19.47 -11.65
CA GLN A 28 4.98 -19.13 -12.62
C GLN A 28 5.27 -17.62 -12.54
N LEU A 29 6.55 -17.29 -12.36
CA LEU A 29 7.02 -15.92 -12.17
C LEU A 29 6.66 -15.02 -13.36
N GLU A 30 6.90 -15.53 -14.57
CA GLU A 30 6.72 -14.80 -15.82
C GLU A 30 5.25 -14.37 -16.01
N LEU A 31 4.31 -15.27 -15.71
CA LEU A 31 2.86 -14.99 -15.83
C LEU A 31 2.40 -13.99 -14.78
N GLY A 32 2.85 -14.15 -13.52
CA GLY A 32 2.54 -13.19 -12.45
C GLY A 32 3.11 -11.81 -12.74
N LEU A 33 4.34 -11.74 -13.25
CA LEU A 33 4.98 -10.49 -13.65
C LEU A 33 4.25 -9.85 -14.83
N GLN A 34 3.88 -10.63 -15.85
CA GLN A 34 3.12 -10.16 -17.00
C GLN A 34 1.77 -9.55 -16.57
N ALA A 35 1.03 -10.21 -15.69
CA ALA A 35 -0.24 -9.70 -15.16
C ALA A 35 -0.04 -8.37 -14.41
N ALA A 36 1.01 -8.27 -13.58
CA ALA A 36 1.31 -7.07 -12.82
C ALA A 36 1.76 -5.88 -13.70
N LEU A 37 2.44 -6.16 -14.81
CA LEU A 37 2.93 -5.16 -15.77
C LEU A 37 1.84 -4.68 -16.75
N ALA A 38 0.66 -5.29 -16.75
CA ALA A 38 -0.43 -4.97 -17.68
C ALA A 38 -1.33 -3.81 -17.22
N LEU A 39 -1.15 -3.30 -16.00
CA LEU A 39 -1.88 -2.17 -15.43
C LEU A 39 -1.17 -0.85 -15.70
N ASP A 40 -1.88 0.29 -15.55
CA ASP A 40 -1.35 1.62 -15.83
C ASP A 40 -0.15 1.96 -14.95
N ILE A 41 -0.22 1.56 -13.67
CA ILE A 41 0.91 1.60 -12.76
C ILE A 41 1.30 0.15 -12.46
N PRO A 42 2.35 -0.36 -13.10
CA PRO A 42 2.87 -1.68 -12.81
C PRO A 42 3.22 -1.85 -11.33
N PHE A 43 2.93 -3.02 -10.78
CA PHE A 43 3.18 -3.31 -9.36
C PHE A 43 4.07 -4.53 -9.18
N LEU A 44 4.80 -4.56 -8.07
CA LEU A 44 5.61 -5.71 -7.66
C LEU A 44 4.68 -6.86 -7.27
N PRO A 45 4.63 -7.99 -8.00
CA PRO A 45 3.79 -9.10 -7.59
C PRO A 45 4.45 -9.90 -6.46
N GLN A 46 3.65 -10.22 -5.42
CA GLN A 46 3.97 -11.25 -4.43
C GLN A 46 3.30 -12.55 -4.87
N LEU A 47 4.05 -13.65 -4.93
CA LEU A 47 3.60 -14.93 -5.48
C LEU A 47 3.70 -16.06 -4.44
N PRO A 48 2.92 -15.99 -3.33
CA PRO A 48 3.12 -16.85 -2.16
C PRO A 48 2.63 -18.29 -2.35
N VAL A 49 1.87 -18.60 -3.41
CA VAL A 49 1.33 -19.95 -3.61
C VAL A 49 2.46 -20.96 -3.78
N GLY A 50 2.53 -21.92 -2.84
CA GLY A 50 3.61 -22.91 -2.74
C GLY A 50 4.96 -22.35 -2.29
N ARG A 51 5.00 -21.09 -1.84
CA ARG A 51 6.19 -20.40 -1.33
C ARG A 51 5.86 -19.51 -0.13
N PRO A 52 5.72 -20.09 1.07
CA PRO A 52 5.30 -19.36 2.27
C PRO A 52 6.17 -18.15 2.61
N ALA A 53 7.46 -18.16 2.25
CA ALA A 53 8.38 -17.05 2.44
C ALA A 53 7.98 -15.77 1.68
N GLU A 54 7.16 -15.89 0.61
CA GLU A 54 6.68 -14.75 -0.18
C GLU A 54 5.37 -14.14 0.36
N PHE A 55 4.79 -14.67 1.46
CA PHE A 55 3.71 -13.97 2.16
C PHE A 55 4.23 -12.67 2.79
N MET A 56 3.32 -11.73 3.00
CA MET A 56 3.65 -10.36 3.40
C MET A 56 4.44 -10.27 4.73
N ILE A 57 4.14 -11.12 5.71
CA ILE A 57 4.82 -11.08 7.02
C ILE A 57 6.22 -11.69 6.97
N PRO A 58 6.44 -12.95 6.43
CA PRO A 58 7.77 -13.47 6.22
C PRO A 58 8.67 -12.53 5.40
N GLN A 59 8.13 -11.92 4.34
CA GLN A 59 8.86 -10.96 3.51
C GLN A 59 9.31 -9.73 4.29
N ALA A 60 8.44 -9.17 5.14
CA ALA A 60 8.76 -8.00 5.96
C ALA A 60 9.80 -8.30 7.04
N LEU A 61 9.76 -9.52 7.62
CA LEU A 61 10.61 -9.94 8.73
C LEU A 61 11.89 -10.68 8.30
N GLU A 62 12.13 -10.85 7.01
CA GLU A 62 13.31 -11.54 6.49
C GLU A 62 14.60 -11.05 7.17
N GLY A 63 15.41 -12.00 7.65
CA GLY A 63 16.69 -11.73 8.32
C GLY A 63 16.59 -11.40 9.81
N LEU A 64 15.37 -11.36 10.39
CA LEU A 64 15.19 -11.22 11.83
C LEU A 64 15.68 -12.52 12.53
N PRO A 65 16.57 -12.45 13.53
CA PRO A 65 17.02 -13.63 14.27
C PRO A 65 15.86 -14.37 14.93
N GLY A 66 15.85 -15.70 14.81
CA GLY A 66 14.81 -16.55 15.38
C GLY A 66 13.51 -16.60 14.60
N LEU A 67 13.41 -15.92 13.45
CA LEU A 67 12.22 -15.97 12.61
C LEU A 67 11.99 -17.38 12.04
N ARG A 68 10.76 -17.84 12.14
CA ARG A 68 10.22 -19.04 11.51
C ARG A 68 8.83 -18.73 10.96
N TRP A 69 8.39 -19.49 9.97
CA TRP A 69 7.02 -19.40 9.42
C TRP A 69 6.52 -20.79 9.04
N ASP A 70 5.22 -20.96 9.04
CA ASP A 70 4.52 -22.18 8.58
C ASP A 70 4.13 -22.09 7.09
N ASP A 71 3.40 -23.09 6.62
CA ASP A 71 2.96 -23.18 5.22
C ASP A 71 1.94 -22.10 4.84
N GLU A 72 1.25 -21.50 5.82
CA GLU A 72 0.34 -20.37 5.67
C GLU A 72 1.06 -19.01 5.78
N GLY A 73 2.36 -19.00 6.04
CA GLY A 73 3.16 -17.78 6.21
C GLY A 73 2.96 -17.10 7.57
N MET A 74 2.40 -17.81 8.56
CA MET A 74 2.29 -17.30 9.92
C MET A 74 3.66 -17.33 10.60
N CYS A 75 4.08 -16.15 11.09
CA CYS A 75 5.42 -15.97 11.64
C CYS A 75 5.49 -16.17 13.14
N THR A 76 6.51 -16.90 13.56
CA THR A 76 6.90 -17.05 14.96
C THR A 76 8.36 -16.65 15.16
N VAL A 77 8.66 -15.93 16.24
CA VAL A 77 10.02 -15.54 16.62
C VAL A 77 10.43 -16.36 17.84
N ASP A 78 11.46 -17.18 17.70
CA ASP A 78 12.09 -17.88 18.82
C ASP A 78 12.89 -16.89 19.65
N LEU A 79 12.46 -16.65 20.90
CA LEU A 79 13.07 -15.66 21.77
C LEU A 79 14.52 -15.99 22.17
N GLY A 80 14.86 -17.28 22.29
CA GLY A 80 16.23 -17.70 22.58
C GLY A 80 17.17 -17.38 21.42
N ALA A 81 16.76 -17.69 20.20
CA ALA A 81 17.53 -17.36 18.99
C ALA A 81 17.57 -15.85 18.73
N TRP A 82 16.49 -15.11 19.05
CA TRP A 82 16.46 -13.65 19.03
C TRP A 82 17.53 -13.07 19.98
N GLU A 83 17.52 -13.47 21.25
CA GLU A 83 18.49 -12.97 22.24
C GLU A 83 19.94 -13.29 21.85
N ALA A 84 20.19 -14.46 21.28
CA ALA A 84 21.52 -14.86 20.83
C ALA A 84 22.01 -14.04 19.61
N GLY A 85 21.13 -13.66 18.69
CA GLY A 85 21.49 -12.98 17.45
C GLY A 85 21.26 -11.47 17.45
N ARG A 86 20.56 -10.92 18.45
CA ARG A 86 20.08 -9.53 18.41
C ARG A 86 21.20 -8.48 18.35
N ALA A 87 22.31 -8.71 19.02
CA ALA A 87 23.40 -7.72 19.07
C ALA A 87 23.97 -7.48 17.67
N ASP A 88 24.37 -8.54 16.98
CA ASP A 88 24.91 -8.48 15.62
C ASP A 88 23.86 -7.96 14.61
N PHE A 89 22.62 -8.33 14.81
CA PHE A 89 21.51 -7.86 13.97
C PHE A 89 21.31 -6.36 14.11
N LEU A 90 21.23 -5.84 15.35
CA LEU A 90 21.04 -4.42 15.61
C LEU A 90 22.23 -3.58 15.15
N GLU A 91 23.48 -4.07 15.31
CA GLU A 91 24.67 -3.39 14.80
C GLU A 91 24.63 -3.25 13.28
N ARG A 92 24.31 -4.34 12.55
CA ARG A 92 24.17 -4.31 11.08
C ARG A 92 23.04 -3.36 10.63
N LEU A 93 21.90 -3.39 11.33
CA LEU A 93 20.75 -2.55 11.03
C LEU A 93 21.07 -1.07 11.25
N GLU A 94 21.73 -0.73 12.38
CA GLU A 94 22.17 0.63 12.69
C GLU A 94 23.19 1.14 11.66
N ALA A 95 24.19 0.33 11.33
CA ALA A 95 25.20 0.68 10.33
C ALA A 95 24.56 0.95 8.94
N ALA A 96 23.57 0.15 8.55
CA ALA A 96 22.87 0.33 7.30
C ALA A 96 22.01 1.60 7.28
N LEU A 97 21.22 1.84 8.33
CA LEU A 97 20.38 3.03 8.46
C LEU A 97 21.22 4.32 8.53
N SER A 98 22.30 4.32 9.32
CA SER A 98 23.18 5.49 9.48
C SER A 98 23.97 5.82 8.21
N SER A 99 24.45 4.79 7.48
CA SER A 99 25.19 5.00 6.22
C SER A 99 24.28 5.20 5.00
N GLY A 100 23.00 4.82 5.09
CA GLY A 100 22.06 4.80 3.98
C GLY A 100 22.34 3.71 2.94
N ARG A 101 23.25 2.76 3.23
CA ARG A 101 23.53 1.58 2.39
C ARG A 101 22.60 0.44 2.78
N LEU A 102 21.50 0.31 2.05
CA LEU A 102 20.36 -0.53 2.40
C LEU A 102 20.17 -1.73 1.46
N GLU A 103 21.13 -1.99 0.57
CA GLU A 103 21.06 -3.07 -0.43
C GLU A 103 20.92 -4.45 0.23
N GLY A 104 21.51 -4.63 1.43
CA GLY A 104 21.39 -5.86 2.22
C GLY A 104 20.02 -6.07 2.88
N PHE A 105 19.14 -5.07 2.82
CA PHE A 105 17.76 -5.13 3.32
C PHE A 105 16.70 -5.17 2.19
N GLU A 106 17.10 -5.11 0.93
CA GLU A 106 16.18 -5.38 -0.17
C GLU A 106 15.70 -6.85 -0.08
N PRO A 107 14.46 -7.17 -0.56
CA PRO A 107 13.97 -8.54 -0.54
C PRO A 107 14.91 -9.49 -1.30
N SER A 108 15.20 -10.64 -0.70
CA SER A 108 16.00 -11.68 -1.36
C SER A 108 15.18 -12.44 -2.40
N LEU A 109 15.86 -13.29 -3.18
CA LEU A 109 15.22 -14.19 -4.13
C LEU A 109 14.29 -15.20 -3.44
N ASP A 110 14.61 -15.60 -2.21
CA ASP A 110 13.82 -16.56 -1.46
C ASP A 110 12.50 -15.98 -0.95
N ASN A 111 12.51 -14.69 -0.59
CA ASN A 111 11.37 -13.99 -0.04
C ASN A 111 10.61 -13.11 -1.05
N CYS A 112 11.17 -12.85 -2.23
CA CYS A 112 10.50 -12.15 -3.31
C CYS A 112 11.20 -12.41 -4.65
N ARG A 113 10.90 -13.54 -5.29
CA ARG A 113 11.52 -13.91 -6.58
C ARG A 113 11.22 -12.90 -7.70
N ALA A 114 10.14 -12.15 -7.60
CA ALA A 114 9.78 -11.13 -8.57
C ALA A 114 10.59 -9.83 -8.43
N TRP A 115 11.28 -9.59 -7.30
CA TRP A 115 11.92 -8.29 -7.02
C TRP A 115 12.92 -7.87 -8.09
N ARG A 116 13.91 -8.71 -8.38
CA ARG A 116 14.95 -8.38 -9.38
C ARG A 116 14.42 -8.33 -10.81
N PRO A 117 13.59 -9.29 -11.27
CA PRO A 117 12.92 -9.19 -12.57
C PRO A 117 12.04 -7.95 -12.70
N PHE A 118 11.30 -7.57 -11.66
CA PHE A 118 10.48 -6.37 -11.67
C PHE A 118 11.33 -5.10 -11.83
N LEU A 119 12.42 -4.95 -11.07
CA LEU A 119 13.34 -3.83 -11.22
C LEU A 119 13.93 -3.74 -12.64
N TRP A 120 14.27 -4.88 -13.24
CA TRP A 120 14.76 -4.95 -14.61
C TRP A 120 13.69 -4.45 -15.60
N GLU A 121 12.43 -4.86 -15.44
CA GLU A 121 11.31 -4.38 -16.28
C GLU A 121 11.07 -2.87 -16.11
N VAL A 122 11.13 -2.38 -14.86
CA VAL A 122 11.00 -0.95 -14.56
C VAL A 122 12.06 -0.13 -15.32
N GLU A 123 13.32 -0.53 -15.23
CA GLU A 123 14.43 0.15 -15.87
C GLU A 123 14.37 0.04 -17.40
N ASN A 124 14.15 -1.19 -17.91
CA ASN A 124 14.15 -1.49 -19.33
C ASN A 124 12.99 -0.79 -20.07
N ARG A 125 11.79 -0.75 -19.48
CA ARG A 125 10.63 -0.06 -20.04
C ARG A 125 10.59 1.42 -19.72
N LYS A 126 11.51 1.93 -18.90
CA LYS A 126 11.57 3.33 -18.44
C LYS A 126 10.24 3.78 -17.83
N LEU A 127 9.68 2.96 -16.95
CA LEU A 127 8.40 3.24 -16.33
C LEU A 127 8.46 4.52 -15.50
N ALA A 128 7.57 5.46 -15.78
CA ALA A 128 7.50 6.72 -15.02
C ALA A 128 7.14 6.47 -13.54
N PHE A 129 6.26 5.50 -13.30
CA PHE A 129 5.80 5.07 -11.98
C PHE A 129 5.85 3.55 -11.87
N ALA A 130 6.20 3.06 -10.69
CA ALA A 130 6.13 1.65 -10.35
C ALA A 130 5.72 1.50 -8.89
N LYS A 131 4.75 0.62 -8.63
CA LYS A 131 4.26 0.34 -7.27
C LYS A 131 5.02 -0.83 -6.67
N ALA A 132 5.44 -0.65 -5.41
CA ALA A 132 5.86 -1.75 -4.54
C ALA A 132 5.17 -1.62 -3.18
N GLN A 133 5.15 -2.69 -2.44
CA GLN A 133 4.52 -2.74 -1.13
C GLN A 133 5.33 -3.60 -0.17
N LEU A 134 5.07 -3.36 1.12
CA LEU A 134 5.57 -4.18 2.23
C LEU A 134 4.52 -4.17 3.34
N ALA A 135 4.40 -5.25 4.10
CA ALA A 135 3.59 -5.23 5.31
C ALA A 135 4.07 -4.12 6.25
N GLY A 136 3.13 -3.30 6.69
CA GLY A 136 3.45 -2.17 7.55
C GLY A 136 3.78 -2.58 8.99
N PRO A 137 4.44 -1.71 9.75
CA PRO A 137 5.03 -2.07 11.04
C PRO A 137 3.98 -2.41 12.10
N PHE A 138 2.77 -1.86 12.06
CA PHE A 138 1.71 -2.22 12.99
C PHE A 138 1.23 -3.64 12.74
N THR A 139 0.90 -3.96 11.50
CA THR A 139 0.42 -5.30 11.10
C THR A 139 1.45 -6.37 11.43
N VAL A 140 2.70 -6.16 11.03
CA VAL A 140 3.79 -7.14 11.26
C VAL A 140 3.92 -7.46 12.75
N ARG A 141 3.96 -6.44 13.60
CA ARG A 141 4.15 -6.62 15.05
C ARG A 141 2.92 -7.17 15.76
N SER A 142 1.71 -6.85 15.25
CA SER A 142 0.45 -7.34 15.82
C SER A 142 0.13 -8.78 15.43
N VAL A 143 0.60 -9.24 14.25
CA VAL A 143 0.32 -10.57 13.71
C VAL A 143 1.38 -11.58 14.09
N ALA A 144 2.68 -11.24 13.97
CA ALA A 144 3.77 -12.13 14.33
C ALA A 144 3.74 -12.44 15.84
N ARG A 145 4.02 -13.71 16.17
CA ARG A 145 4.00 -14.20 17.56
C ARG A 145 5.41 -14.58 18.00
N THR A 146 5.65 -14.53 19.30
CA THR A 146 6.83 -15.17 19.89
C THR A 146 6.58 -16.66 20.08
N SER A 147 7.64 -17.43 20.37
CA SER A 147 7.55 -18.84 20.74
C SER A 147 6.68 -19.08 22.00
N GLU A 148 6.42 -18.03 22.79
CA GLU A 148 5.56 -18.04 23.96
C GLU A 148 4.11 -17.62 23.66
N GLY A 149 3.80 -17.28 22.39
CA GLY A 149 2.47 -16.91 21.92
C GLY A 149 2.11 -15.42 22.07
N HIS A 150 3.01 -14.59 22.57
CA HIS A 150 2.78 -13.13 22.67
C HIS A 150 2.90 -12.46 21.30
N ALA A 151 2.15 -11.38 21.07
CA ALA A 151 2.41 -10.52 19.91
C ALA A 151 3.80 -9.88 20.03
N THR A 152 4.53 -9.80 18.94
CA THR A 152 5.86 -9.17 18.96
C THR A 152 5.78 -7.68 19.31
N LEU A 153 4.64 -7.03 19.08
CA LEU A 153 4.33 -5.67 19.54
C LEU A 153 4.43 -5.53 21.07
N ASP A 154 4.21 -6.62 21.80
CA ASP A 154 4.19 -6.62 23.27
C ASP A 154 5.56 -6.95 23.91
N VAL A 155 6.58 -7.22 23.10
CA VAL A 155 7.92 -7.61 23.56
C VAL A 155 8.89 -6.45 23.38
N PRO A 156 9.27 -5.73 24.47
CA PRO A 156 10.17 -4.58 24.38
C PRO A 156 11.52 -4.95 23.74
N GLY A 157 11.99 -4.06 22.86
CA GLY A 157 13.24 -4.25 22.11
C GLY A 157 13.08 -5.11 20.86
N LEU A 158 12.20 -6.10 20.83
CA LEU A 158 11.85 -6.83 19.62
C LEU A 158 10.89 -5.99 18.75
N ASP A 159 9.91 -5.33 19.36
CA ASP A 159 8.99 -4.42 18.68
C ASP A 159 9.74 -3.28 17.97
N GLU A 160 10.68 -2.63 18.66
CA GLU A 160 11.53 -1.59 18.07
C GLU A 160 12.41 -2.13 16.94
N ALA A 161 13.03 -3.29 17.13
CA ALA A 161 13.89 -3.91 16.13
C ALA A 161 13.11 -4.23 14.85
N ILE A 162 11.87 -4.74 14.98
CA ILE A 162 10.97 -5.00 13.84
C ILE A 162 10.60 -3.69 13.13
N PHE A 163 10.24 -2.63 13.86
CA PHE A 163 9.97 -1.33 13.25
C PHE A 163 11.17 -0.84 12.42
N ARG A 164 12.37 -0.89 12.98
CA ARG A 164 13.60 -0.47 12.31
C ARG A 164 13.96 -1.36 11.10
N LEU A 165 13.66 -2.66 11.17
CA LEU A 165 13.82 -3.58 10.04
C LEU A 165 12.88 -3.22 8.89
N VAL A 166 11.59 -3.01 9.18
CA VAL A 166 10.60 -2.58 8.18
C VAL A 166 10.99 -1.25 7.56
N LEU A 167 11.48 -0.29 8.36
CA LEU A 167 12.00 0.99 7.87
C LEU A 167 13.18 0.79 6.92
N ALA A 168 14.19 -0.01 7.31
CA ALA A 168 15.37 -0.26 6.49
C ALA A 168 15.01 -0.94 5.16
N ARG A 169 14.14 -1.94 5.20
CA ARG A 169 13.66 -2.66 4.01
C ARG A 169 12.87 -1.74 3.08
N SER A 170 11.92 -1.00 3.61
CA SER A 170 11.12 -0.04 2.83
C SER A 170 12.00 1.01 2.14
N LEU A 171 12.95 1.59 2.87
CA LEU A 171 13.92 2.55 2.32
C LEU A 171 14.83 1.89 1.26
N GLY A 172 15.28 0.66 1.49
CA GLY A 172 16.08 -0.11 0.52
C GLY A 172 15.34 -0.31 -0.79
N MET A 173 14.06 -0.75 -0.73
CA MET A 173 13.22 -0.94 -1.89
C MET A 173 12.94 0.38 -2.64
N VAL A 174 12.61 1.45 -1.92
CA VAL A 174 12.40 2.78 -2.51
C VAL A 174 13.66 3.27 -3.23
N LYS A 175 14.84 3.14 -2.61
CA LYS A 175 16.11 3.52 -3.24
C LYS A 175 16.42 2.69 -4.48
N ALA A 176 16.12 1.39 -4.45
CA ALA A 176 16.33 0.53 -5.62
C ALA A 176 15.43 0.93 -6.80
N LEU A 177 14.14 1.18 -6.56
CA LEU A 177 13.21 1.68 -7.58
C LEU A 177 13.67 3.02 -8.14
N ARG A 178 14.12 3.92 -7.29
CA ARG A 178 14.69 5.20 -7.73
C ARG A 178 15.94 5.05 -8.58
N ARG A 179 16.82 4.11 -8.23
CA ARG A 179 18.00 3.78 -9.09
C ARG A 179 17.58 3.23 -10.44
N ALA A 180 16.46 2.47 -10.49
CA ALA A 180 15.87 2.01 -11.75
C ALA A 180 15.19 3.13 -12.58
N GLY A 181 15.20 4.38 -12.09
CA GLY A 181 14.76 5.56 -12.85
C GLY A 181 13.26 5.89 -12.74
N THR A 182 12.50 5.20 -11.87
CA THR A 182 11.07 5.43 -11.68
C THR A 182 10.77 6.31 -10.46
N THR A 183 9.57 6.91 -10.41
CA THR A 183 9.01 7.46 -9.18
C THR A 183 8.29 6.32 -8.43
N PRO A 184 8.79 5.90 -7.25
CA PRO A 184 8.16 4.81 -6.50
C PRO A 184 6.80 5.24 -5.95
N LEU A 185 5.79 4.40 -6.16
CA LEU A 185 4.54 4.40 -5.41
C LEU A 185 4.64 3.28 -4.37
N PHE A 186 4.98 3.62 -3.13
CA PHE A 186 5.28 2.64 -2.10
C PHE A 186 4.15 2.51 -1.08
N PHE A 187 3.60 1.31 -0.95
CA PHE A 187 2.50 1.03 -0.03
C PHE A 187 2.97 0.30 1.22
N LEU A 188 2.46 0.75 2.35
CA LEU A 188 2.49 0.03 3.61
C LEU A 188 1.15 -0.70 3.76
N ASP A 189 1.19 -2.04 3.69
CA ASP A 189 -0.01 -2.85 3.82
C ASP A 189 -0.29 -3.07 5.31
N GLU A 190 -1.35 -2.46 5.81
CA GLU A 190 -1.70 -2.41 7.23
C GLU A 190 -3.11 -3.00 7.51
N PRO A 191 -3.42 -4.24 7.06
CA PRO A 191 -4.70 -4.85 7.41
C PRO A 191 -4.89 -5.01 8.92
N GLY A 192 -3.81 -5.13 9.71
CA GLY A 192 -3.86 -5.23 11.17
C GLY A 192 -4.45 -4.01 11.87
N LEU A 193 -4.55 -2.87 11.20
CA LEU A 193 -5.17 -1.66 11.76
C LEU A 193 -6.66 -1.83 12.09
N TYR A 194 -7.32 -2.91 11.62
CA TYR A 194 -8.68 -3.23 12.09
C TYR A 194 -8.77 -3.40 13.61
N ALA A 195 -7.66 -3.78 14.25
CA ALA A 195 -7.55 -3.95 15.70
C ALA A 195 -7.00 -2.71 16.41
N PHE A 196 -6.85 -1.58 15.72
CA PHE A 196 -6.32 -0.35 16.31
C PHE A 196 -7.29 0.24 17.33
N GLU A 197 -6.78 0.56 18.52
CA GLU A 197 -7.52 1.16 19.60
C GLU A 197 -6.81 2.43 20.12
N ARG A 198 -7.49 3.57 20.08
CA ARG A 198 -6.95 4.85 20.61
C ARG A 198 -6.67 4.83 22.11
N SER A 199 -7.32 3.95 22.86
CA SER A 199 -7.09 3.77 24.29
C SER A 199 -5.81 3.02 24.62
N ASN A 200 -5.21 2.32 23.65
CA ASN A 200 -3.99 1.57 23.83
C ASN A 200 -2.76 2.43 23.52
N PRO A 201 -1.89 2.75 24.51
CA PRO A 201 -0.71 3.58 24.29
C PRO A 201 0.27 3.01 23.27
N ARG A 202 0.37 1.67 23.15
CA ARG A 202 1.26 1.03 22.16
C ARG A 202 0.73 1.22 20.74
N HIS A 203 -0.61 1.17 20.56
CA HIS A 203 -1.20 1.46 19.26
C HIS A 203 -1.02 2.92 18.86
N LEU A 204 -1.12 3.86 19.81
CA LEU A 204 -0.82 5.28 19.55
C LEU A 204 0.64 5.49 19.14
N LEU A 205 1.59 4.83 19.83
CA LEU A 205 3.00 4.87 19.46
C LEU A 205 3.21 4.30 18.06
N ALA A 206 2.63 3.16 17.75
CA ALA A 206 2.73 2.54 16.43
C ALA A 206 2.19 3.44 15.30
N MET A 207 1.11 4.20 15.57
CA MET A 207 0.60 5.19 14.61
C MET A 207 1.57 6.37 14.42
N GLN A 208 2.28 6.80 15.47
CA GLN A 208 3.33 7.83 15.34
C GLN A 208 4.52 7.30 14.53
N GLU A 209 4.93 6.06 14.76
CA GLU A 209 5.99 5.39 14.00
C GLU A 209 5.60 5.22 12.52
N LEU A 210 4.35 4.88 12.22
CA LEU A 210 3.83 4.85 10.85
C LEU A 210 4.02 6.21 10.17
N ARG A 211 3.66 7.31 10.84
CA ARG A 211 3.87 8.67 10.32
C ARG A 211 5.36 8.99 10.09
N LEU A 212 6.24 8.56 10.98
CA LEU A 212 7.70 8.73 10.81
C LEU A 212 8.19 7.96 9.58
N LEU A 213 7.72 6.72 9.39
CA LEU A 213 8.05 5.90 8.23
C LEU A 213 7.57 6.55 6.93
N VAL A 214 6.34 7.05 6.90
CA VAL A 214 5.77 7.80 5.76
C VAL A 214 6.69 8.98 5.39
N VAL A 215 7.04 9.82 6.36
CA VAL A 215 7.93 10.97 6.13
C VAL A 215 9.31 10.55 5.65
N ALA A 216 9.87 9.46 6.18
CA ALA A 216 11.18 8.95 5.76
C ALA A 216 11.16 8.51 4.28
N LEU A 217 10.14 7.76 3.87
CA LEU A 217 9.98 7.29 2.49
C LEU A 217 9.72 8.45 1.51
N GLN A 218 8.91 9.43 1.91
CA GLN A 218 8.67 10.64 1.12
C GLN A 218 9.94 11.46 0.91
N ARG A 219 10.83 11.54 1.92
CA ARG A 219 12.14 12.20 1.80
C ARG A 219 13.05 11.50 0.82
N GLU A 220 12.96 10.19 0.70
CA GLU A 220 13.66 9.41 -0.34
C GLU A 220 13.01 9.53 -1.72
N GLY A 221 11.90 10.26 -1.86
CA GLY A 221 11.26 10.59 -3.13
C GLY A 221 10.21 9.57 -3.57
N ALA A 222 9.64 8.80 -2.65
CA ALA A 222 8.46 7.98 -2.91
C ALA A 222 7.16 8.78 -2.73
N LEU A 223 6.13 8.40 -3.47
CA LEU A 223 4.74 8.61 -3.10
C LEU A 223 4.36 7.48 -2.15
N VAL A 224 3.84 7.81 -0.97
CA VAL A 224 3.60 6.81 0.07
C VAL A 224 2.12 6.59 0.30
N GLY A 225 1.69 5.34 0.15
CA GLY A 225 0.34 4.88 0.43
C GLY A 225 0.26 3.98 1.65
N VAL A 226 -0.93 3.93 2.26
CA VAL A 226 -1.32 2.88 3.20
C VAL A 226 -2.50 2.13 2.60
N HIS A 227 -2.45 0.81 2.62
CA HIS A 227 -3.58 -0.05 2.29
C HIS A 227 -4.14 -0.68 3.56
N CYS A 228 -5.43 -0.47 3.81
CA CYS A 228 -6.19 -1.14 4.85
C CYS A 228 -7.52 -1.64 4.28
N CYS A 229 -7.68 -2.96 4.20
CA CYS A 229 -8.89 -3.57 3.65
C CYS A 229 -9.99 -3.84 4.70
N GLY A 230 -9.74 -3.53 5.98
CA GLY A 230 -10.71 -3.60 7.06
C GLY A 230 -11.11 -2.23 7.58
N ASN A 231 -12.11 -2.18 8.45
CA ASN A 231 -12.48 -0.93 9.12
C ASN A 231 -11.43 -0.56 10.18
N THR A 232 -11.14 0.74 10.33
CA THR A 232 -10.14 1.26 11.25
C THR A 232 -10.47 2.68 11.69
N ASP A 233 -9.55 3.34 12.40
CA ASP A 233 -9.59 4.78 12.70
C ASP A 233 -9.20 5.60 11.46
N TRP A 234 -10.18 5.84 10.59
CA TRP A 234 -9.97 6.55 9.33
C TRP A 234 -9.49 7.98 9.51
N ALA A 235 -9.97 8.70 10.53
CA ALA A 235 -9.51 10.06 10.81
C ALA A 235 -8.01 10.11 11.07
N SER A 236 -7.47 9.16 11.84
CA SER A 236 -6.02 9.07 12.08
C SER A 236 -5.20 8.75 10.85
N LEU A 237 -5.72 7.95 9.91
CA LEU A 237 -5.05 7.65 8.64
C LEU A 237 -5.13 8.83 7.66
N LEU A 238 -6.28 9.49 7.53
CA LEU A 238 -6.43 10.69 6.70
C LEU A 238 -5.47 11.82 7.13
N ASP A 239 -5.22 11.94 8.44
CA ASP A 239 -4.31 12.93 9.02
C ASP A 239 -2.85 12.39 9.16
N ALA A 240 -2.52 11.22 8.61
CA ALA A 240 -1.17 10.64 8.71
C ALA A 240 -0.15 11.23 7.73
N GLY A 241 -0.56 12.14 6.84
CA GLY A 241 0.33 12.77 5.85
C GLY A 241 0.64 11.89 4.65
N LEU A 242 -0.24 10.93 4.36
CA LEU A 242 -0.14 10.02 3.22
C LEU A 242 -0.28 10.76 1.89
N ASP A 243 0.35 10.22 0.85
CA ASP A 243 0.07 10.61 -0.54
C ASP A 243 -1.10 9.80 -1.12
N VAL A 244 -1.30 8.56 -0.64
CA VAL A 244 -2.40 7.69 -1.09
C VAL A 244 -3.01 6.94 0.10
N LEU A 245 -4.35 6.90 0.16
CA LEU A 245 -5.09 6.01 1.08
C LEU A 245 -5.84 4.96 0.26
N SER A 246 -5.52 3.67 0.48
CA SER A 246 -6.15 2.55 -0.21
C SER A 246 -7.08 1.79 0.72
N LEU A 247 -8.30 1.55 0.26
CA LEU A 247 -9.38 0.95 1.02
C LEU A 247 -10.28 0.06 0.15
N ASP A 248 -11.01 -0.88 0.77
CA ASP A 248 -12.12 -1.58 0.14
C ASP A 248 -13.36 -0.67 0.14
N VAL A 249 -13.86 -0.31 -1.04
CA VAL A 249 -14.98 0.64 -1.16
C VAL A 249 -16.26 0.13 -0.50
N ARG A 250 -16.53 -1.18 -0.55
CA ARG A 250 -17.73 -1.77 0.02
C ARG A 250 -17.74 -1.80 1.54
N LEU A 251 -16.57 -1.89 2.14
CA LEU A 251 -16.42 -1.99 3.60
C LEU A 251 -16.17 -0.64 4.26
N SER A 252 -15.56 0.29 3.56
CA SER A 252 -14.90 1.41 4.23
C SER A 252 -15.13 2.78 3.60
N LEU A 253 -15.63 2.87 2.35
CA LEU A 253 -15.74 4.17 1.68
C LEU A 253 -16.62 5.15 2.47
N ASP A 254 -17.83 4.73 2.86
CA ASP A 254 -18.75 5.60 3.57
C ASP A 254 -18.16 6.07 4.92
N ALA A 255 -17.50 5.17 5.67
CA ALA A 255 -16.84 5.53 6.93
C ALA A 255 -15.69 6.54 6.73
N VAL A 256 -14.93 6.45 5.64
CA VAL A 256 -13.90 7.44 5.28
C VAL A 256 -14.53 8.79 4.94
N LEU A 257 -15.65 8.78 4.21
CA LEU A 257 -16.35 9.99 3.77
C LEU A 257 -17.09 10.70 4.93
N GLU A 258 -17.54 9.95 5.95
CA GLU A 258 -18.12 10.50 7.19
C GLU A 258 -17.11 11.33 7.98
N GLU A 259 -15.80 11.07 7.85
CA GLU A 259 -14.73 11.86 8.45
C GLU A 259 -14.49 13.21 7.69
N SER A 260 -15.56 13.96 7.45
CA SER A 260 -15.61 15.08 6.52
C SER A 260 -14.49 16.12 6.69
N GLY A 261 -14.12 16.45 7.93
CA GLY A 261 -13.05 17.41 8.22
C GLY A 261 -11.66 16.88 7.88
N ALA A 262 -11.36 15.62 8.22
CA ALA A 262 -10.10 14.96 7.89
C ALA A 262 -10.04 14.68 6.39
N PHE A 263 -11.14 14.24 5.78
CA PHE A 263 -11.26 13.99 4.34
C PHE A 263 -11.02 15.26 3.51
N SER A 264 -11.60 16.41 3.92
CA SER A 264 -11.33 17.71 3.27
C SER A 264 -9.84 18.06 3.30
N ARG A 265 -9.20 17.97 4.48
CA ARG A 265 -7.73 18.21 4.59
C ARG A 265 -6.90 17.28 3.74
N PHE A 266 -7.27 16.01 3.68
CA PHE A 266 -6.63 15.00 2.84
C PHE A 266 -6.68 15.39 1.36
N LEU A 267 -7.86 15.73 0.84
CA LEU A 267 -8.03 16.21 -0.55
C LEU A 267 -7.28 17.52 -0.82
N ASP A 268 -7.34 18.48 0.12
CA ASP A 268 -6.64 19.78 0.00
C ASP A 268 -5.12 19.63 -0.02
N SER A 269 -4.60 18.58 0.64
CA SER A 269 -3.17 18.26 0.59
C SER A 269 -2.72 17.74 -0.79
N GLY A 270 -3.65 17.43 -1.70
CA GLY A 270 -3.40 16.81 -3.00
C GLY A 270 -3.21 15.29 -2.92
N ALA A 271 -3.60 14.67 -1.81
CA ALA A 271 -3.55 13.22 -1.64
C ALA A 271 -4.63 12.51 -2.46
N THR A 272 -4.45 11.22 -2.71
CA THR A 272 -5.22 10.40 -3.64
C THR A 272 -5.91 9.25 -2.89
N LEU A 273 -7.18 8.97 -3.23
CA LEU A 273 -7.83 7.73 -2.83
C LEU A 273 -7.48 6.61 -3.80
N SER A 274 -7.08 5.45 -3.29
CA SER A 274 -6.97 4.20 -4.06
C SER A 274 -8.16 3.33 -3.72
N LEU A 275 -9.13 3.32 -4.62
CA LEU A 275 -10.42 2.67 -4.44
C LEU A 275 -10.31 1.18 -4.80
N GLY A 276 -10.42 0.31 -3.82
CA GLY A 276 -10.56 -1.13 -3.99
C GLY A 276 -11.96 -1.48 -4.51
N ILE A 277 -12.19 -1.15 -5.80
CA ILE A 277 -13.53 -1.14 -6.40
C ILE A 277 -14.00 -2.52 -6.83
N ILE A 278 -13.09 -3.43 -7.18
CA ILE A 278 -13.44 -4.79 -7.59
C ILE A 278 -13.32 -5.73 -6.40
N PRO A 279 -14.44 -6.30 -5.92
CA PRO A 279 -14.43 -7.25 -4.80
C PRO A 279 -13.55 -8.46 -5.08
N THR A 280 -12.93 -8.94 -4.02
CA THR A 280 -12.05 -10.13 -4.08
C THR A 280 -12.58 -11.31 -3.27
N ASP A 281 -13.80 -11.23 -2.74
CA ASP A 281 -14.52 -12.33 -2.13
C ASP A 281 -15.19 -13.22 -3.20
N LEU A 282 -15.27 -14.53 -2.95
CA LEU A 282 -15.86 -15.49 -3.90
C LEU A 282 -17.39 -15.46 -3.92
N ALA A 283 -18.01 -14.90 -2.88
CA ALA A 283 -19.46 -14.96 -2.68
C ALA A 283 -20.23 -13.82 -3.39
N SER A 284 -19.54 -12.80 -3.86
CA SER A 284 -20.19 -11.63 -4.45
C SER A 284 -20.48 -11.82 -5.92
N THR A 285 -21.77 -11.74 -6.26
CA THR A 285 -22.20 -11.44 -7.64
C THR A 285 -22.41 -9.94 -7.74
N TYR A 286 -21.81 -9.29 -8.72
CA TYR A 286 -21.92 -7.86 -8.95
C TYR A 286 -21.78 -7.53 -10.45
N ALA A 287 -22.41 -6.45 -10.87
CA ALA A 287 -22.08 -5.79 -12.11
C ALA A 287 -21.04 -4.69 -11.81
N VAL A 288 -19.98 -4.59 -12.60
CA VAL A 288 -18.92 -3.58 -12.42
C VAL A 288 -19.50 -2.17 -12.49
N GLU A 289 -20.45 -1.97 -13.38
CA GLU A 289 -21.15 -0.71 -13.59
C GLU A 289 -21.89 -0.25 -12.32
N GLU A 290 -22.59 -1.17 -11.64
CA GLU A 290 -23.30 -0.89 -10.39
C GLU A 290 -22.34 -0.48 -9.26
N LEU A 291 -21.16 -1.12 -9.20
CA LEU A 291 -20.12 -0.74 -8.22
C LEU A 291 -19.58 0.67 -8.48
N VAL A 292 -19.33 1.00 -9.74
CA VAL A 292 -18.85 2.34 -10.12
C VAL A 292 -19.92 3.39 -9.84
N ASP A 293 -21.17 3.13 -10.20
CA ASP A 293 -22.28 4.07 -9.96
C ASP A 293 -22.49 4.32 -8.46
N ALA A 294 -22.37 3.28 -7.62
CA ALA A 294 -22.44 3.43 -6.16
C ALA A 294 -21.30 4.30 -5.62
N VAL A 295 -20.06 4.07 -6.06
CA VAL A 295 -18.91 4.87 -5.66
C VAL A 295 -19.06 6.33 -6.10
N GLU A 296 -19.54 6.57 -7.32
CA GLU A 296 -19.80 7.91 -7.86
C GLU A 296 -20.83 8.66 -6.99
N VAL A 297 -21.95 7.99 -6.62
CA VAL A 297 -22.98 8.54 -5.76
C VAL A 297 -22.42 8.90 -4.38
N SER A 298 -21.70 7.96 -3.73
CA SER A 298 -21.12 8.21 -2.39
C SER A 298 -20.11 9.36 -2.42
N LEU A 299 -19.21 9.41 -3.41
CA LEU A 299 -18.24 10.49 -3.56
C LEU A 299 -18.93 11.84 -3.77
N LYS A 300 -19.90 11.93 -4.69
CA LYS A 300 -20.63 13.17 -4.96
C LYS A 300 -21.38 13.70 -3.73
N ALA A 301 -21.98 12.81 -2.94
CA ALA A 301 -22.72 13.18 -1.74
C ALA A 301 -21.82 13.73 -0.62
N ALA A 302 -20.56 13.30 -0.56
CA ALA A 302 -19.62 13.64 0.52
C ALA A 302 -18.63 14.75 0.14
N LEU A 303 -18.72 15.33 -1.06
CA LEU A 303 -17.77 16.36 -1.50
C LEU A 303 -17.82 17.59 -0.58
N PRO A 304 -16.66 18.01 -0.03
CA PRO A 304 -16.62 19.25 0.75
C PRO A 304 -16.95 20.47 -0.12
N PRO A 305 -17.47 21.56 0.47
CA PRO A 305 -17.70 22.80 -0.25
C PRO A 305 -16.45 23.26 -1.03
N GLY A 306 -16.63 23.57 -2.30
CA GLY A 306 -15.53 23.99 -3.19
C GLY A 306 -14.76 22.86 -3.89
N HIS A 307 -15.12 21.59 -3.64
CA HIS A 307 -14.59 20.43 -4.36
C HIS A 307 -15.62 19.94 -5.38
N GLY A 308 -15.26 19.97 -6.65
CA GLY A 308 -16.03 19.33 -7.71
C GLY A 308 -15.68 17.85 -7.88
N PHE A 309 -16.60 17.05 -8.39
CA PHE A 309 -16.38 15.63 -8.66
C PHE A 309 -15.20 15.41 -9.62
N GLU A 310 -15.01 16.26 -10.62
CA GLU A 310 -13.87 16.26 -11.53
C GLU A 310 -12.53 16.34 -10.79
N ARG A 311 -12.44 17.22 -9.79
CA ARG A 311 -11.21 17.37 -9.00
C ARG A 311 -10.91 16.10 -8.20
N VAL A 312 -11.92 15.53 -7.53
CA VAL A 312 -11.75 14.31 -6.74
C VAL A 312 -11.45 13.13 -7.65
N GLY A 313 -12.09 13.03 -8.81
CA GLY A 313 -11.81 12.00 -9.81
C GLY A 313 -10.39 12.04 -10.35
N SER A 314 -9.75 13.22 -10.41
CA SER A 314 -8.34 13.33 -10.74
C SER A 314 -7.40 12.83 -9.62
N GLN A 315 -7.93 12.64 -8.42
CA GLN A 315 -7.23 12.14 -7.23
C GLN A 315 -7.69 10.71 -6.87
N VAL A 316 -7.95 9.86 -7.86
CA VAL A 316 -8.41 8.48 -7.68
C VAL A 316 -7.51 7.51 -8.42
N LEU A 317 -7.11 6.45 -7.74
CA LEU A 317 -6.55 5.22 -8.30
C LEU A 317 -7.57 4.09 -8.14
N LEU A 318 -7.52 3.09 -8.99
CA LEU A 318 -8.37 1.91 -8.92
C LEU A 318 -7.54 0.66 -8.64
N THR A 319 -8.01 -0.14 -7.68
CA THR A 319 -7.38 -1.41 -7.30
C THR A 319 -8.43 -2.50 -7.10
N PRO A 320 -8.03 -3.79 -7.06
CA PRO A 320 -8.83 -4.78 -6.37
C PRO A 320 -9.02 -4.39 -4.90
N ALA A 321 -10.09 -4.85 -4.27
CA ALA A 321 -10.37 -4.57 -2.85
C ALA A 321 -9.27 -5.11 -1.91
N CYS A 322 -8.64 -6.23 -2.28
CA CYS A 322 -7.57 -6.86 -1.52
C CYS A 322 -6.60 -7.62 -2.44
N GLY A 323 -5.56 -8.23 -1.88
CA GLY A 323 -4.66 -9.13 -2.58
C GLY A 323 -5.38 -10.35 -3.17
N LEU A 324 -4.83 -10.93 -4.24
CA LEU A 324 -5.48 -11.97 -5.03
C LEU A 324 -4.88 -13.37 -4.82
N ALA A 325 -3.88 -13.53 -3.94
CA ALA A 325 -3.18 -14.81 -3.74
C ALA A 325 -4.10 -16.00 -3.42
N MET A 326 -5.23 -15.74 -2.73
CA MET A 326 -6.20 -16.76 -2.32
C MET A 326 -7.27 -17.03 -3.41
N ARG A 327 -7.08 -16.55 -4.64
CA ARG A 327 -7.96 -16.76 -5.79
C ARG A 327 -7.37 -17.80 -6.73
N THR A 328 -8.17 -18.29 -7.68
CA THR A 328 -7.61 -18.99 -8.84
C THR A 328 -6.94 -17.97 -9.77
N VAL A 329 -6.02 -18.43 -10.62
CA VAL A 329 -5.39 -17.57 -11.64
C VAL A 329 -6.45 -16.92 -12.53
N VAL A 330 -7.44 -17.71 -12.98
CA VAL A 330 -8.54 -17.22 -13.83
C VAL A 330 -9.36 -16.13 -13.15
N ASP A 331 -9.66 -16.30 -11.84
CA ASP A 331 -10.40 -15.28 -11.10
C ASP A 331 -9.57 -14.02 -10.90
N ALA A 332 -8.28 -14.16 -10.61
CA ALA A 332 -7.39 -13.02 -10.45
C ALA A 332 -7.25 -12.20 -11.74
N GLU A 333 -7.03 -12.86 -12.87
CA GLU A 333 -6.94 -12.21 -14.17
C GLU A 333 -8.26 -11.51 -14.54
N ARG A 334 -9.42 -12.16 -14.28
CA ARG A 334 -10.74 -11.54 -14.46
C ARG A 334 -10.90 -10.27 -13.60
N VAL A 335 -10.50 -10.29 -12.34
CA VAL A 335 -10.53 -9.10 -11.47
C VAL A 335 -9.67 -7.97 -12.04
N LEU A 336 -8.48 -8.26 -12.55
CA LEU A 336 -7.60 -7.26 -13.17
C LEU A 336 -8.19 -6.71 -14.49
N GLU A 337 -8.90 -7.53 -15.26
CA GLU A 337 -9.63 -7.07 -16.44
C GLU A 337 -10.83 -6.18 -16.08
N GLN A 338 -11.57 -6.55 -15.04
CA GLN A 338 -12.68 -5.75 -14.53
C GLN A 338 -12.27 -4.36 -14.05
N LEU A 339 -11.04 -4.19 -13.53
CA LEU A 339 -10.51 -2.86 -13.22
C LEU A 339 -10.49 -1.94 -14.44
N LYS A 340 -10.17 -2.46 -15.63
CA LYS A 340 -10.17 -1.67 -16.87
C LYS A 340 -11.58 -1.27 -17.29
N VAL A 341 -12.58 -2.10 -16.97
CA VAL A 341 -14.00 -1.76 -17.21
C VAL A 341 -14.42 -0.64 -16.25
N ALA A 342 -14.11 -0.79 -14.94
CA ALA A 342 -14.39 0.22 -13.95
C ALA A 342 -13.72 1.57 -14.27
N GLN A 343 -12.47 1.53 -14.74
CA GLN A 343 -11.72 2.72 -15.15
C GLN A 343 -12.45 3.48 -16.26
N ARG A 344 -12.80 2.80 -17.35
CA ARG A 344 -13.52 3.44 -18.47
C ARG A 344 -14.83 4.07 -18.01
N ARG A 345 -15.62 3.32 -17.22
CA ARG A 345 -16.92 3.81 -16.72
C ARG A 345 -16.77 5.05 -15.85
N LEU A 346 -15.81 5.06 -14.93
CA LEU A 346 -15.56 6.21 -14.06
C LEU A 346 -15.01 7.42 -14.83
N GLN A 347 -14.13 7.19 -15.82
CA GLN A 347 -13.66 8.25 -16.72
C GLN A 347 -14.80 8.86 -17.54
N GLU A 348 -15.72 8.07 -18.04
CA GLU A 348 -16.94 8.55 -18.74
C GLU A 348 -17.81 9.40 -17.83
N ALA A 349 -18.01 9.00 -16.56
CA ALA A 349 -18.77 9.76 -15.58
C ALA A 349 -18.13 11.12 -15.27
N LEU A 350 -16.78 11.17 -15.18
CA LEU A 350 -16.05 12.41 -14.98
C LEU A 350 -16.13 13.37 -16.17
N LEU A 351 -16.18 12.84 -17.41
CA LEU A 351 -16.30 13.65 -18.63
C LEU A 351 -17.76 14.14 -18.87
N ALA A 352 -18.75 13.42 -18.35
CA ALA A 352 -20.15 13.78 -18.50
C ALA A 352 -20.58 14.96 -17.61
N GLU A 353 -19.81 15.29 -16.58
CA GLU A 353 -20.07 16.46 -15.73
C GLU A 353 -19.71 17.75 -16.51
N PRO A 354 -20.63 18.72 -16.65
CA PRO A 354 -20.29 20.01 -17.25
C PRO A 354 -19.24 20.69 -16.35
N VAL A 355 -18.13 21.12 -16.94
CA VAL A 355 -17.19 22.03 -16.30
C VAL A 355 -17.98 23.17 -15.72
N ALA A 356 -18.05 23.27 -14.39
CA ALA A 356 -18.73 24.39 -13.74
C ALA A 356 -18.05 25.66 -14.26
N ALA A 357 -18.71 26.38 -15.16
CA ALA A 357 -18.21 27.60 -15.74
C ALA A 357 -17.92 28.55 -14.58
N GLY A 358 -16.65 28.74 -14.29
CA GLY A 358 -16.21 29.69 -13.29
C GLY A 358 -16.89 31.01 -13.59
N ARG A 359 -17.72 31.50 -12.67
CA ARG A 359 -18.28 32.84 -12.79
C ARG A 359 -17.10 33.80 -13.00
N PRO A 360 -17.11 34.60 -14.08
CA PRO A 360 -16.07 35.59 -14.24
C PRO A 360 -16.11 36.54 -13.03
N PRO A 361 -14.96 36.86 -12.41
CA PRO A 361 -14.91 37.93 -11.46
C PRO A 361 -15.15 39.22 -12.25
N TYR A 362 -16.09 40.03 -11.78
CA TYR A 362 -16.49 41.37 -12.29
C TYR A 362 -17.67 41.37 -13.28
N ALA A 363 -18.85 41.47 -12.70
CA ALA A 363 -19.87 42.33 -13.24
C ALA A 363 -20.44 43.15 -12.06
N SER A 364 -19.97 44.40 -12.00
CA SER A 364 -20.43 45.64 -11.35
C SER A 364 -21.51 45.51 -10.27
#